data_8dd9f56f983c224da7594a13cd9fb39c
#
_entry.id   8dd9f56f983c224da7594a13cd9fb39c
#
_cell.length_a   1.000
_cell.length_b   1.000
_cell.length_c   1.000
_cell.angle_alpha   90.00
_cell.angle_beta   90.00
_cell.angle_gamma   90.00
#
_symmetry.space_group_name_H-M   'P 1'
#
loop_
_entity.id
_entity.type
_entity.pdbx_description
1 polymer ?
#
loop_
_entity_poly.entity_id
_entity_poly.type
_entity_poly.pdbx_seq_one_letter_code
_entity_poly.pdbx_strand_id
1 'polypeptide(L)'
;MSVHATEPEVRERLLVNRRAGLIMKDLELLLGEGLEVHTQVVLCPEWNNAEHLDRTIEDLWGLGPGIRSLSVVPVGLTRYNVNRPVRLLTMSEAGESIRQIEGARRRALDERGFGWCYAADEMYLIASEALPDANYYDEGALYENGVGAV
;
A
#
# COMPACT_ATOMS: atom_id res chain seq x y z
N MET A 1 7.71 6.36 -2.07
CA MET A 1 8.30 5.39 -3.05
C MET A 1 7.25 4.37 -3.45
N SER A 2 7.05 4.13 -4.75
CA SER A 2 6.07 3.14 -5.24
C SER A 2 6.67 1.73 -5.17
N VAL A 3 6.12 0.89 -4.29
CA VAL A 3 6.57 -0.50 -4.09
C VAL A 3 5.72 -1.48 -4.89
N HIS A 4 4.40 -1.42 -4.75
CA HIS A 4 3.37 -2.24 -5.38
C HIS A 4 3.36 -3.71 -4.95
N ALA A 5 4.52 -4.36 -4.84
CA ALA A 5 4.73 -5.70 -4.27
C ALA A 5 6.19 -5.85 -3.87
N THR A 6 6.47 -6.65 -2.85
CA THR A 6 7.83 -7.02 -2.43
C THR A 6 8.31 -8.29 -3.10
N GLU A 7 7.40 -9.15 -3.52
CA GLU A 7 7.70 -10.37 -4.27
C GLU A 7 8.24 -10.01 -5.66
N PRO A 8 9.48 -10.44 -6.01
CA PRO A 8 10.13 -10.05 -7.26
C PRO A 8 9.29 -10.33 -8.50
N GLU A 9 8.74 -11.53 -8.62
CA GLU A 9 7.98 -12.00 -9.78
C GLU A 9 6.68 -11.21 -9.96
N VAL A 10 5.98 -10.93 -8.86
CA VAL A 10 4.75 -10.13 -8.88
C VAL A 10 5.05 -8.72 -9.35
N ARG A 11 6.08 -8.10 -8.80
CA ARG A 11 6.46 -6.72 -9.14
C ARG A 11 7.00 -6.60 -10.56
N GLU A 12 7.81 -7.55 -11.02
CA GLU A 12 8.30 -7.61 -12.40
C GLU A 12 7.15 -7.69 -13.40
N ARG A 13 6.14 -8.52 -13.11
CA ARG A 13 4.93 -8.64 -13.92
C ARG A 13 4.11 -7.36 -13.95
N LEU A 14 3.89 -6.73 -12.78
CA LEU A 14 3.13 -5.48 -12.65
C LEU A 14 3.76 -4.34 -13.44
N LEU A 15 5.08 -4.20 -13.35
CA LEU A 15 5.83 -3.08 -13.95
C LEU A 15 6.41 -3.41 -15.33
N VAL A 16 6.24 -4.65 -15.79
CA VAL A 16 6.80 -5.16 -17.07
C VAL A 16 8.30 -4.86 -17.15
N ASN A 17 9.01 -5.08 -16.05
CA ASN A 17 10.43 -4.74 -15.92
C ASN A 17 11.14 -5.72 -14.97
N ARG A 18 12.10 -6.49 -15.50
CA ARG A 18 12.89 -7.47 -14.72
C ARG A 18 13.69 -6.85 -13.58
N ARG A 19 14.13 -5.60 -13.73
CA ARG A 19 14.86 -4.90 -12.64
C ARG A 19 13.95 -4.49 -11.49
N ALA A 20 12.64 -4.49 -11.70
CA ALA A 20 11.67 -4.15 -10.66
C ALA A 20 11.69 -5.13 -9.48
N GLY A 21 12.12 -6.38 -9.69
CA GLY A 21 12.26 -7.38 -8.63
C GLY A 21 13.32 -7.05 -7.57
N LEU A 22 14.15 -6.04 -7.79
CA LEU A 22 15.22 -5.66 -6.83
C LEU A 22 14.76 -4.72 -5.71
N ILE A 23 13.48 -4.42 -5.62
CA ILE A 23 12.95 -3.39 -4.71
C ILE A 23 13.37 -3.57 -3.24
N MET A 24 13.43 -4.79 -2.72
CA MET A 24 13.83 -5.03 -1.34
C MET A 24 15.30 -4.65 -1.11
N LYS A 25 16.18 -4.97 -2.05
CA LYS A 25 17.60 -4.56 -1.99
C LYS A 25 17.75 -3.03 -2.08
N ASP A 26 16.95 -2.39 -2.94
CA ASP A 26 16.98 -0.93 -3.07
C ASP A 26 16.54 -0.25 -1.77
N LEU A 27 15.48 -0.78 -1.13
CA LEU A 27 15.01 -0.29 0.17
C LEU A 27 16.05 -0.51 1.27
N GLU A 28 16.63 -1.70 1.37
CA GLU A 28 17.69 -2.01 2.34
C GLU A 28 18.90 -1.06 2.18
N LEU A 29 19.29 -0.76 0.94
CA LEU A 29 20.37 0.20 0.66
C LEU A 29 20.02 1.60 1.15
N LEU A 30 18.83 2.11 0.80
CA LEU A 30 18.37 3.44 1.20
C LEU A 30 18.31 3.58 2.73
N LEU A 31 17.75 2.57 3.40
CA LEU A 31 17.66 2.53 4.86
C LEU A 31 19.04 2.43 5.51
N GLY A 32 19.96 1.66 4.90
CA GLY A 32 21.36 1.57 5.36
C GLY A 32 22.11 2.89 5.29
N GLU A 33 21.75 3.78 4.36
CA GLU A 33 22.26 5.16 4.27
C GLU A 33 21.55 6.13 5.23
N GLY A 34 20.64 5.64 6.07
CA GLY A 34 19.93 6.46 7.06
C GLY A 34 18.73 7.24 6.51
N LEU A 35 18.27 6.90 5.31
CA LEU A 35 17.10 7.54 4.72
C LEU A 35 15.81 6.96 5.31
N GLU A 36 14.80 7.80 5.47
CA GLU A 36 13.43 7.42 5.82
C GLU A 36 12.57 7.35 4.56
N VAL A 37 11.74 6.31 4.44
CA VAL A 37 10.97 6.04 3.23
C VAL A 37 9.49 5.92 3.53
N HIS A 38 8.68 6.72 2.85
CA HIS A 38 7.23 6.52 2.75
C HIS A 38 6.94 5.64 1.52
N THR A 39 6.18 4.55 1.72
CA THR A 39 5.91 3.56 0.68
C THR A 39 4.47 3.62 0.20
N GLN A 40 4.24 3.16 -1.02
CA GLN A 40 2.92 3.11 -1.63
C GLN A 40 2.72 1.82 -2.41
N VAL A 41 1.53 1.26 -2.30
CA VAL A 41 1.02 0.16 -3.12
C VAL A 41 -0.17 0.65 -3.93
N VAL A 42 -0.12 0.51 -5.25
CA VAL A 42 -1.31 0.57 -6.10
C VAL A 42 -1.87 -0.84 -6.19
N LEU A 43 -3.04 -1.06 -5.62
CA LEU A 43 -3.66 -2.38 -5.49
C LEU A 43 -4.39 -2.75 -6.76
N CYS A 44 -3.93 -3.82 -7.41
CA CYS A 44 -4.49 -4.37 -8.63
C CYS A 44 -5.09 -5.75 -8.32
N PRO A 45 -6.41 -5.95 -8.47
CA PRO A 45 -7.05 -7.25 -8.23
C PRO A 45 -6.40 -8.37 -9.04
N GLU A 46 -6.24 -9.55 -8.46
CA GLU A 46 -5.64 -10.75 -9.06
C GLU A 46 -4.14 -10.63 -9.35
N TRP A 47 -3.51 -9.51 -9.00
CA TRP A 47 -2.09 -9.28 -9.24
C TRP A 47 -1.28 -9.15 -7.95
N ASN A 48 -1.68 -8.25 -7.05
CA ASN A 48 -0.97 -7.96 -5.81
C ASN A 48 -1.88 -7.75 -4.60
N ASN A 49 -3.15 -8.17 -4.68
CA ASN A 49 -4.08 -8.17 -3.56
C ASN A 49 -4.00 -9.47 -2.73
N ALA A 50 -4.86 -9.63 -1.75
CA ALA A 50 -4.97 -10.80 -0.87
C ALA A 50 -3.60 -11.18 -0.24
N GLU A 51 -3.13 -12.41 -0.41
CA GLU A 51 -1.88 -12.89 0.15
C GLU A 51 -0.65 -12.07 -0.26
N HIS A 52 -0.65 -11.48 -1.45
CA HIS A 52 0.44 -10.62 -1.91
C HIS A 52 0.48 -9.29 -1.16
N LEU A 53 -0.69 -8.74 -0.79
CA LEU A 53 -0.77 -7.55 0.04
C LEU A 53 -0.27 -7.84 1.46
N ASP A 54 -0.71 -8.95 2.06
CA ASP A 54 -0.23 -9.38 3.38
C ASP A 54 1.30 -9.54 3.37
N ARG A 55 1.84 -10.21 2.35
CA ARG A 55 3.28 -10.39 2.21
C ARG A 55 4.01 -9.06 2.09
N THR A 56 3.51 -8.14 1.28
CA THR A 56 4.09 -6.81 1.11
C THR A 56 4.09 -6.02 2.42
N ILE A 57 2.98 -6.07 3.17
CA ILE A 57 2.87 -5.45 4.50
C ILE A 57 3.94 -6.01 5.45
N GLU A 58 4.04 -7.34 5.56
CA GLU A 58 4.99 -8.00 6.46
C GLU A 58 6.45 -7.71 6.10
N ASP A 59 6.79 -7.79 4.82
CA ASP A 59 8.15 -7.54 4.34
C ASP A 59 8.57 -6.07 4.61
N LEU A 60 7.69 -5.10 4.33
CA LEU A 60 7.96 -3.69 4.60
C LEU A 60 8.04 -3.38 6.10
N TRP A 61 7.17 -3.99 6.92
CA TRP A 61 7.24 -3.87 8.37
C TRP A 61 8.55 -4.41 8.92
N GLY A 62 9.01 -5.56 8.40
CA GLY A 62 10.27 -6.22 8.77
C GLY A 62 11.52 -5.40 8.49
N LEU A 63 11.49 -4.45 7.54
CA LEU A 63 12.59 -3.53 7.27
C LEU A 63 12.82 -2.50 8.39
N GLY A 64 11.90 -2.40 9.35
CA GLY A 64 12.07 -1.59 10.54
C GLY A 64 11.55 -0.16 10.42
N PRO A 65 11.86 0.71 11.41
CA PRO A 65 11.25 2.02 11.57
C PRO A 65 11.64 3.04 10.49
N GLY A 66 12.64 2.75 9.68
CA GLY A 66 13.01 3.59 8.52
C GLY A 66 11.94 3.59 7.42
N ILE A 67 11.08 2.56 7.35
CA ILE A 67 9.84 2.61 6.58
C ILE A 67 8.80 3.36 7.43
N ARG A 68 8.56 4.62 7.08
CA ARG A 68 7.74 5.55 7.87
C ARG A 68 6.24 5.33 7.70
N SER A 69 5.82 4.92 6.51
CA SER A 69 4.41 4.61 6.25
C SER A 69 4.24 3.72 5.03
N LEU A 70 3.10 3.05 4.99
CA LEU A 70 2.58 2.36 3.82
C LEU A 70 1.19 2.89 3.49
N SER A 71 1.03 3.47 2.29
CA SER A 71 -0.26 3.87 1.75
C SER A 71 -0.71 2.86 0.68
N VAL A 72 -1.93 2.37 0.78
CA VAL A 72 -2.53 1.47 -0.20
C VAL A 72 -3.64 2.20 -0.92
N VAL A 73 -3.49 2.36 -2.23
CA VAL A 73 -4.45 3.04 -3.09
C VAL A 73 -5.03 2.08 -4.13
N PRO A 74 -6.28 2.19 -4.53
CA PRO A 74 -6.84 1.33 -5.56
C PRO A 74 -6.29 1.68 -6.92
N VAL A 75 -6.24 0.70 -7.83
CA VAL A 75 -5.91 0.97 -9.22
C VAL A 75 -6.96 1.85 -9.87
N GLY A 76 -6.53 2.94 -10.50
CA GLY A 76 -7.36 3.81 -11.32
C GLY A 76 -7.23 3.44 -12.81
N LEU A 77 -8.36 3.32 -13.50
CA LEU A 77 -8.37 3.10 -14.94
C LEU A 77 -8.74 4.37 -15.67
N THR A 78 -7.94 4.72 -16.67
CA THR A 78 -8.22 5.83 -17.57
C THR A 78 -8.59 5.30 -18.95
N ARG A 79 -9.24 6.15 -19.76
CA ARG A 79 -9.55 5.82 -21.16
C ARG A 79 -8.32 5.41 -22.01
N TYR A 80 -7.13 5.67 -21.52
CA TYR A 80 -5.86 5.34 -22.20
C TYR A 80 -5.29 3.98 -21.76
N ASN A 81 -5.85 3.33 -20.73
CA ASN A 81 -5.38 2.03 -20.22
C ASN A 81 -6.10 0.83 -20.84
N VAL A 82 -6.61 0.99 -22.05
CA VAL A 82 -7.47 0.00 -22.73
C VAL A 82 -6.82 -1.36 -23.02
N ASN A 83 -5.49 -1.43 -23.00
CA ASN A 83 -4.74 -2.67 -23.32
C ASN A 83 -4.08 -3.31 -22.10
N ARG A 84 -4.37 -2.87 -20.88
CA ARG A 84 -3.83 -3.47 -19.65
C ARG A 84 -4.82 -4.47 -19.07
N PRO A 85 -4.36 -5.67 -18.70
CA PRO A 85 -5.23 -6.73 -18.15
C PRO A 85 -5.52 -6.50 -16.67
N VAL A 86 -5.80 -5.26 -16.28
CA VAL A 86 -6.17 -4.89 -14.90
C VAL A 86 -7.61 -4.38 -14.88
N ARG A 87 -8.32 -4.69 -13.81
CA ARG A 87 -9.69 -4.22 -13.56
C ARG A 87 -9.75 -3.44 -12.24
N LEU A 88 -10.84 -2.74 -12.04
CA LEU A 88 -11.10 -2.08 -10.75
C LEU A 88 -11.39 -3.10 -9.65
N LEU A 89 -11.13 -2.72 -8.41
CA LEU A 89 -11.54 -3.46 -7.22
C LEU A 89 -13.06 -3.57 -7.15
N THR A 90 -13.54 -4.73 -6.73
CA THR A 90 -14.92 -4.90 -6.29
C THR A 90 -15.09 -4.38 -4.86
N MET A 91 -16.35 -4.15 -4.44
CA MET A 91 -16.67 -3.77 -3.06
C MET A 91 -16.11 -4.77 -2.03
N SER A 92 -16.24 -6.08 -2.29
CA SER A 92 -15.73 -7.13 -1.40
C SER A 92 -14.21 -7.10 -1.28
N GLU A 93 -13.50 -6.98 -2.41
CA GLU A 93 -12.04 -6.92 -2.44
C GLU A 93 -11.49 -5.66 -1.72
N ALA A 94 -12.16 -4.53 -1.89
CA ALA A 94 -11.81 -3.31 -1.17
C ALA A 94 -12.00 -3.50 0.35
N GLY A 95 -13.13 -4.04 0.78
CA GLY A 95 -13.40 -4.32 2.19
C GLY A 95 -12.43 -5.34 2.81
N GLU A 96 -12.05 -6.39 2.06
CA GLU A 96 -11.05 -7.36 2.49
C GLU A 96 -9.67 -6.69 2.68
N SER A 97 -9.26 -5.88 1.71
CA SER A 97 -7.98 -5.16 1.77
C SER A 97 -7.96 -4.13 2.90
N ILE A 98 -9.07 -3.42 3.16
CA ILE A 98 -9.20 -2.53 4.32
C ILE A 98 -8.97 -3.31 5.61
N ARG A 99 -9.57 -4.50 5.78
CA ARG A 99 -9.36 -5.32 6.99
C ARG A 99 -7.89 -5.75 7.18
N GLN A 100 -7.18 -6.09 6.10
CA GLN A 100 -5.73 -6.39 6.16
C GLN A 100 -4.94 -5.16 6.62
N ILE A 101 -5.21 -4.00 6.02
CA ILE A 101 -4.58 -2.72 6.35
C ILE A 101 -4.85 -2.33 7.81
N GLU A 102 -6.10 -2.47 8.27
CA GLU A 102 -6.49 -2.19 9.66
C GLU A 102 -5.81 -3.12 10.66
N GLY A 103 -5.59 -4.38 10.29
CA GLY A 103 -4.80 -5.33 11.10
C GLY A 103 -3.37 -4.86 11.29
N ALA A 104 -2.73 -4.44 10.20
CA ALA A 104 -1.37 -3.90 10.21
C ALA A 104 -1.29 -2.58 11.00
N ARG A 105 -2.27 -1.69 10.81
CA ARG A 105 -2.36 -0.42 11.53
C ARG A 105 -2.50 -0.62 13.05
N ARG A 106 -3.37 -1.52 13.49
CA ARG A 106 -3.51 -1.84 14.93
C ARG A 106 -2.22 -2.34 15.52
N ARG A 107 -1.53 -3.28 14.85
CA ARG A 107 -0.21 -3.75 15.28
C ARG A 107 0.78 -2.60 15.39
N ALA A 108 0.81 -1.70 14.43
CA ALA A 108 1.71 -0.55 14.46
C ALA A 108 1.43 0.40 15.64
N LEU A 109 0.16 0.66 15.95
CA LEU A 109 -0.24 1.44 17.13
C LEU A 109 0.23 0.78 18.42
N ASP A 110 0.06 -0.54 18.55
CA ASP A 110 0.46 -1.30 19.74
C ASP A 110 1.99 -1.35 19.92
N GLU A 111 2.75 -1.53 18.83
CA GLU A 111 4.20 -1.74 18.89
C GLU A 111 5.00 -0.44 18.75
N ARG A 112 4.51 0.57 18.03
CA ARG A 112 5.25 1.80 17.71
C ARG A 112 4.53 3.08 18.15
N GLY A 113 3.27 3.00 18.59
CA GLY A 113 2.50 4.13 19.07
C GLY A 113 1.91 5.06 18.01
N PHE A 114 1.98 4.68 16.73
CA PHE A 114 1.37 5.41 15.61
C PHE A 114 0.87 4.43 14.54
N GLY A 115 -0.14 4.84 13.80
CA GLY A 115 -0.60 4.07 12.65
C GLY A 115 0.44 4.19 11.53
N TRP A 116 0.74 3.10 10.89
CA TRP A 116 1.80 3.01 9.88
C TRP A 116 1.25 2.66 8.50
N CYS A 117 0.15 1.91 8.46
CA CYS A 117 -0.48 1.42 7.24
C CYS A 117 -1.85 2.06 7.08
N TYR A 118 -2.13 2.62 5.90
CA TYR A 118 -3.35 3.36 5.63
C TYR A 118 -3.93 3.01 4.27
N ALA A 119 -5.25 2.82 4.21
CA ALA A 119 -5.99 2.79 2.97
C ALA A 119 -6.32 4.20 2.50
N ALA A 120 -6.27 4.43 1.19
CA ALA A 120 -6.77 5.68 0.61
C ALA A 120 -8.29 5.81 0.79
N ASP A 121 -8.78 7.03 0.87
CA ASP A 121 -10.19 7.35 1.06
C ASP A 121 -11.07 6.67 -0.02
N GLU A 122 -10.58 6.61 -1.25
CA GLU A 122 -11.24 5.91 -2.35
C GLU A 122 -11.50 4.42 -2.07
N MET A 123 -10.64 3.75 -1.28
CA MET A 123 -10.86 2.36 -0.88
C MET A 123 -12.15 2.19 -0.05
N TYR A 124 -12.37 3.10 0.90
CA TYR A 124 -13.59 3.13 1.73
C TYR A 124 -14.82 3.43 0.89
N LEU A 125 -14.72 4.35 -0.07
CA LEU A 125 -15.82 4.66 -0.99
C LEU A 125 -16.20 3.44 -1.85
N ILE A 126 -15.20 2.71 -2.39
CA ILE A 126 -15.42 1.48 -3.15
C ILE A 126 -16.07 0.40 -2.27
N ALA A 127 -15.61 0.26 -1.03
CA ALA A 127 -16.14 -0.71 -0.08
C ALA A 127 -17.54 -0.33 0.46
N SER A 128 -18.01 0.89 0.17
CA SER A 128 -19.23 1.47 0.78
C SER A 128 -19.14 1.53 2.31
N GLU A 129 -17.96 1.76 2.83
CA GLU A 129 -17.66 1.95 4.25
C GLU A 129 -17.54 3.45 4.58
N ALA A 130 -17.77 3.79 5.85
CA ALA A 130 -17.58 5.16 6.30
C ALA A 130 -16.09 5.54 6.28
N LEU A 131 -15.80 6.78 5.86
CA LEU A 131 -14.45 7.31 5.95
C LEU A 131 -14.02 7.42 7.42
N PRO A 132 -12.75 7.11 7.72
CA PRO A 132 -12.20 7.37 9.03
C PRO A 132 -12.25 8.85 9.38
N ASP A 133 -12.34 9.16 10.68
CA ASP A 133 -12.26 10.54 11.13
C ASP A 133 -10.81 11.08 11.14
N ALA A 134 -10.66 12.40 11.34
CA ALA A 134 -9.36 13.07 11.27
C ALA A 134 -8.32 12.52 12.26
N ASN A 135 -8.74 11.94 13.39
CA ASN A 135 -7.84 11.40 14.40
C ASN A 135 -7.21 10.06 13.98
N TYR A 136 -7.76 9.43 12.95
CA TYR A 136 -7.25 8.18 12.41
C TYR A 136 -5.85 8.34 11.77
N TYR A 137 -5.56 9.50 11.22
CA TYR A 137 -4.41 9.72 10.32
C TYR A 137 -3.17 10.29 11.05
N ASP A 138 -2.97 10.10 12.32
CA ASP A 138 -1.87 10.68 13.05
C ASP A 138 -1.55 12.13 12.57
N GLU A 139 -0.47 12.76 12.93
CA GLU A 139 -0.19 14.15 12.54
C GLU A 139 0.24 14.34 11.06
N GLY A 140 0.19 13.31 10.25
CA GLY A 140 0.69 13.33 8.88
C GLY A 140 -0.27 12.72 7.87
N ALA A 141 -1.37 13.42 7.55
CA ALA A 141 -2.20 13.02 6.41
C ALA A 141 -1.35 12.93 5.14
N LEU A 142 -1.40 11.78 4.48
CA LEU A 142 -0.66 11.51 3.24
C LEU A 142 -1.51 11.96 2.03
N TYR A 143 -1.88 13.23 2.00
CA TYR A 143 -2.78 13.82 0.99
C TYR A 143 -2.39 13.51 -0.45
N GLU A 144 -1.09 13.45 -0.74
CA GLU A 144 -0.58 13.11 -2.07
C GLU A 144 -0.98 11.70 -2.53
N ASN A 145 -1.30 10.82 -1.58
CA ASN A 145 -1.76 9.45 -1.83
C ASN A 145 -3.28 9.30 -1.65
N GLY A 146 -4.03 10.41 -1.48
CA GLY A 146 -5.47 10.34 -1.23
C GLY A 146 -5.83 9.71 0.12
N VAL A 147 -4.96 9.83 1.11
CA VAL A 147 -5.15 9.34 2.47
C VAL A 147 -5.52 10.53 3.35
N GLY A 148 -6.74 10.55 3.90
CA GLY A 148 -7.26 11.64 4.71
C GLY A 148 -7.47 12.95 3.93
N ALA A 149 -7.81 12.85 2.65
CA ALA A 149 -8.00 14.01 1.76
C ALA A 149 -9.46 14.49 1.69
N VAL A 150 -10.41 13.72 2.22
CA VAL A 150 -11.86 13.99 2.17
C VAL A 150 -12.41 14.38 3.54
#